data_d288225e87e723467025e13dbf2a60cc
#
_entry.id   d288225e87e723467025e13dbf2a60cc
#
_cell.length_a   1.000
_cell.length_b   1.000
_cell.length_c   1.000
_cell.angle_alpha   90.00
_cell.angle_beta   90.00
_cell.angle_gamma   90.00
#
_symmetry.space_group_name_H-M   'P 1'
#
loop_
_entity.id
_entity.type
_entity.pdbx_description
1 polymer ?
#
loop_
_entity_poly.entity_id
_entity_poly.type
_entity_poly.pdbx_seq_one_letter_code
_entity_poly.pdbx_strand_id
1 'polypeptide(L)'
;MGRRAVLKVILDHPAAVGADGRATTPTPAVSLDEVAAATRLLEAALDDSDAMGETAYTLEVSSPGLDRPLRVPHGYLRNVGRLLRLTLRNGTTVLGRVGSAGVEDVVLAVPGEKGRPGSERTIPYAEVARAVVDVEFTSGHTDSEDADDADVDVAEEA
;
A
#
# COMPACT_ATOMS: atom_id res chain seq x y z
N MET A 1 28.96 5.96 -25.29
CA MET A 1 28.38 5.19 -24.17
C MET A 1 26.95 4.79 -24.53
N GLY A 2 26.70 3.50 -24.77
CA GLY A 2 25.38 2.99 -25.14
C GLY A 2 24.41 3.14 -23.95
N ARG A 3 23.21 3.64 -24.23
CA ARG A 3 22.11 3.65 -23.24
C ARG A 3 21.67 2.20 -23.00
N ARG A 4 21.81 1.73 -21.77
CA ARG A 4 21.26 0.46 -21.35
C ARG A 4 19.73 0.61 -21.19
N ALA A 5 18.95 -0.21 -21.84
CA ALA A 5 17.50 -0.23 -21.65
C ALA A 5 17.16 -0.80 -20.27
N VAL A 6 16.09 -0.33 -19.64
CA VAL A 6 15.57 -0.90 -18.38
C VAL A 6 14.16 -1.39 -18.65
N LEU A 7 13.95 -2.70 -18.46
CA LEU A 7 12.64 -3.34 -18.50
C LEU A 7 12.11 -3.45 -17.08
N LYS A 8 11.06 -2.68 -16.77
CA LYS A 8 10.41 -2.71 -15.46
C LYS A 8 9.15 -3.56 -15.51
N VAL A 9 9.10 -4.57 -14.66
CA VAL A 9 7.94 -5.43 -14.47
C VAL A 9 7.41 -5.24 -13.06
N ILE A 10 6.11 -4.92 -12.95
CA ILE A 10 5.43 -4.80 -11.67
C ILE A 10 4.58 -6.04 -11.46
N LEU A 11 4.89 -6.80 -10.43
CA LEU A 11 4.17 -8.01 -10.04
C LEU A 11 3.16 -7.67 -8.94
N ASP A 12 1.92 -8.10 -9.13
CA ASP A 12 0.85 -7.85 -8.16
C ASP A 12 -0.12 -9.02 -8.10
N HIS A 13 -0.80 -9.20 -6.96
CA HIS A 13 -1.90 -10.14 -6.83
C HIS A 13 -3.20 -9.53 -7.35
N PRO A 14 -4.07 -10.32 -7.99
CA PRO A 14 -5.41 -9.86 -8.32
C PRO A 14 -6.19 -9.58 -7.03
N ALA A 15 -6.95 -8.49 -7.02
CA ALA A 15 -7.87 -8.23 -5.93
C ALA A 15 -9.02 -9.26 -5.96
N ALA A 16 -9.38 -9.80 -4.79
CA ALA A 16 -10.56 -10.63 -4.64
C ALA A 16 -11.81 -9.75 -4.72
N VAL A 17 -12.61 -9.95 -5.76
CA VAL A 17 -13.87 -9.22 -5.96
C VAL A 17 -15.06 -10.14 -5.80
N GLY A 18 -16.11 -9.63 -5.15
CA GLY A 18 -17.38 -10.31 -5.05
C GLY A 18 -18.17 -10.37 -6.36
N ALA A 19 -19.33 -11.00 -6.34
CA ALA A 19 -20.22 -11.09 -7.50
C ALA A 19 -20.73 -9.71 -7.97
N ASP A 20 -20.71 -8.74 -7.09
CA ASP A 20 -21.04 -7.32 -7.35
C ASP A 20 -19.89 -6.51 -7.95
N GLY A 21 -18.74 -7.14 -8.20
CA GLY A 21 -17.53 -6.48 -8.72
C GLY A 21 -16.80 -5.60 -7.69
N ARG A 22 -17.12 -5.74 -6.39
CA ARG A 22 -16.47 -4.98 -5.31
C ARG A 22 -15.46 -5.83 -4.55
N ALA A 23 -14.33 -5.25 -4.22
CA ALA A 23 -13.39 -5.80 -3.26
C ALA A 23 -13.75 -5.29 -1.85
N THR A 24 -13.80 -6.20 -0.89
CA THR A 24 -14.08 -5.92 0.53
C THR A 24 -13.00 -6.49 1.46
N THR A 25 -12.05 -7.21 0.89
CA THR A 25 -10.93 -7.82 1.62
C THR A 25 -9.60 -7.28 1.11
N PRO A 26 -8.60 -7.13 1.99
CA PRO A 26 -7.26 -6.71 1.58
C PRO A 26 -6.64 -7.69 0.58
N THR A 27 -5.95 -7.15 -0.42
CA THR A 27 -5.11 -7.96 -1.31
C THR A 27 -3.76 -8.23 -0.62
N PRO A 28 -3.29 -9.47 -0.55
CA PRO A 28 -2.00 -9.80 0.02
C PRO A 28 -0.86 -9.05 -0.67
N ALA A 29 0.20 -8.76 0.06
CA ALA A 29 1.41 -8.22 -0.53
C ALA A 29 2.18 -9.33 -1.26
N VAL A 30 2.79 -9.00 -2.39
CA VAL A 30 3.71 -9.91 -3.10
C VAL A 30 4.96 -10.11 -2.25
N SER A 31 5.32 -11.36 -1.99
CA SER A 31 6.51 -11.74 -1.23
C SER A 31 7.79 -11.62 -2.06
N LEU A 32 8.93 -11.54 -1.39
CA LEU A 32 10.25 -11.56 -2.06
C LEU A 32 10.48 -12.87 -2.83
N ASP A 33 9.98 -13.99 -2.31
CA ASP A 33 10.13 -15.29 -2.99
C ASP A 33 9.32 -15.33 -4.29
N GLU A 34 8.13 -14.75 -4.31
CA GLU A 34 7.32 -14.63 -5.52
C GLU A 34 7.99 -13.71 -6.54
N VAL A 35 8.55 -12.59 -6.11
CA VAL A 35 9.34 -11.71 -6.98
C VAL A 35 10.53 -12.44 -7.58
N ALA A 36 11.28 -13.19 -6.75
CA ALA A 36 12.44 -13.96 -7.21
C ALA A 36 12.04 -15.10 -8.18
N ALA A 37 10.91 -15.78 -7.93
CA ALA A 37 10.38 -16.80 -8.83
C ALA A 37 9.95 -16.20 -10.17
N ALA A 38 9.21 -15.09 -10.15
CA ALA A 38 8.79 -14.39 -11.36
C ALA A 38 9.98 -13.88 -12.17
N THR A 39 11.01 -13.35 -11.50
CA THR A 39 12.23 -12.88 -12.17
C THR A 39 12.89 -13.99 -12.96
N ARG A 40 13.07 -15.19 -12.36
CA ARG A 40 13.65 -16.33 -13.07
C ARG A 40 12.84 -16.77 -14.30
N LEU A 41 11.51 -16.77 -14.19
CA LEU A 41 10.62 -17.12 -15.31
C LEU A 41 10.70 -16.08 -16.43
N LEU A 42 10.75 -14.80 -16.07
CA LEU A 42 10.88 -13.70 -17.03
C LEU A 42 12.24 -13.71 -17.73
N GLU A 43 13.32 -13.95 -17.00
CA GLU A 43 14.67 -14.09 -17.57
C GLU A 43 14.71 -15.22 -18.60
N ALA A 44 14.23 -16.42 -18.23
CA ALA A 44 14.16 -17.55 -19.16
C ALA A 44 13.33 -17.24 -20.40
N ALA A 45 12.16 -16.61 -20.25
CA ALA A 45 11.29 -16.24 -21.37
C ALA A 45 11.90 -15.17 -22.29
N LEU A 46 12.66 -14.23 -21.71
CA LEU A 46 13.36 -13.19 -22.47
C LEU A 46 14.57 -13.76 -23.22
N ASP A 47 15.30 -14.72 -22.62
CA ASP A 47 16.44 -15.40 -23.24
C ASP A 47 15.99 -16.30 -24.42
N ASP A 48 14.80 -16.93 -24.30
CA ASP A 48 14.23 -17.76 -25.34
C ASP A 48 13.58 -16.92 -26.48
N SER A 49 13.40 -15.62 -26.26
CA SER A 49 12.76 -14.73 -27.22
C SER A 49 13.75 -13.71 -27.76
N ASP A 50 13.53 -13.25 -28.99
CA ASP A 50 14.26 -12.12 -29.57
C ASP A 50 13.60 -10.77 -29.30
N ALA A 51 12.77 -10.70 -28.23
CA ALA A 51 11.97 -9.51 -27.93
C ALA A 51 12.81 -8.26 -27.62
N MET A 52 14.02 -8.44 -27.07
CA MET A 52 14.94 -7.35 -26.74
C MET A 52 16.02 -7.14 -27.82
N GLY A 53 16.10 -8.03 -28.84
CA GLY A 53 17.13 -8.00 -29.85
C GLY A 53 18.54 -8.04 -29.24
N GLU A 54 19.52 -7.43 -29.94
CA GLU A 54 20.92 -7.34 -29.45
C GLU A 54 21.14 -6.24 -28.39
N THR A 55 20.08 -5.54 -27.97
CA THR A 55 20.22 -4.43 -27.00
C THR A 55 20.40 -4.94 -25.59
N ALA A 56 21.52 -4.59 -24.96
CA ALA A 56 21.74 -4.89 -23.56
C ALA A 56 20.69 -4.17 -22.69
N TYR A 57 20.02 -4.90 -21.80
CA TYR A 57 19.00 -4.39 -20.90
C TYR A 57 19.24 -4.81 -19.44
N THR A 58 18.54 -4.16 -18.55
CA THR A 58 18.43 -4.56 -17.14
C THR A 58 16.97 -4.89 -16.85
N LEU A 59 16.69 -6.08 -16.31
CA LEU A 59 15.36 -6.46 -15.85
C LEU A 59 15.21 -6.04 -14.38
N GLU A 60 14.18 -5.23 -14.10
CA GLU A 60 13.76 -4.85 -12.76
C GLU A 60 12.37 -5.43 -12.50
N VAL A 61 12.26 -6.38 -11.57
CA VAL A 61 10.98 -6.95 -11.12
C VAL A 61 10.71 -6.46 -9.70
N SER A 62 9.55 -5.88 -9.47
CA SER A 62 9.18 -5.35 -8.15
C SER A 62 7.68 -5.42 -7.91
N SER A 63 7.26 -5.30 -6.65
CA SER A 63 5.87 -5.06 -6.28
C SER A 63 5.50 -3.57 -6.47
N PRO A 64 4.19 -3.23 -6.55
CA PRO A 64 3.77 -1.84 -6.60
C PRO A 64 4.15 -1.08 -5.32
N GLY A 65 4.84 0.05 -5.47
CA GLY A 65 5.18 0.93 -4.35
C GLY A 65 3.96 1.64 -3.77
N LEU A 66 4.05 2.04 -2.49
CA LEU A 66 2.99 2.78 -1.78
C LEU A 66 2.86 4.22 -2.27
N ASP A 67 3.95 4.83 -2.72
CA ASP A 67 4.00 6.24 -3.13
C ASP A 67 3.37 6.52 -4.50
N ARG A 68 3.01 5.48 -5.23
CA ARG A 68 2.44 5.65 -6.56
C ARG A 68 0.99 6.12 -6.46
N PRO A 69 0.62 7.23 -7.11
CA PRO A 69 -0.77 7.67 -7.16
C PRO A 69 -1.68 6.61 -7.77
N LEU A 70 -2.81 6.35 -7.13
CA LEU A 70 -3.82 5.42 -7.61
C LEU A 70 -4.57 6.08 -8.77
N ARG A 71 -4.44 5.54 -9.98
CA ARG A 71 -5.01 6.14 -11.20
C ARG A 71 -6.14 5.33 -11.82
N VAL A 72 -6.27 4.07 -11.44
CA VAL A 72 -7.21 3.12 -12.03
C VAL A 72 -7.95 2.35 -10.93
N PRO A 73 -9.15 1.82 -11.20
CA PRO A 73 -9.92 1.07 -10.20
C PRO A 73 -9.12 -0.03 -9.50
N HIS A 74 -8.29 -0.77 -10.23
CA HIS A 74 -7.42 -1.80 -9.66
C HIS A 74 -6.55 -1.31 -8.50
N GLY A 75 -6.05 -0.07 -8.58
CA GLY A 75 -5.29 0.55 -7.49
C GLY A 75 -6.10 0.68 -6.20
N TYR A 76 -7.39 0.96 -6.29
CA TYR A 76 -8.27 1.04 -5.13
C TYR A 76 -8.68 -0.34 -4.62
N LEU A 77 -9.05 -1.25 -5.53
CA LEU A 77 -9.44 -2.62 -5.20
C LEU A 77 -8.39 -3.33 -4.35
N ARG A 78 -7.11 -3.20 -4.72
CA ARG A 78 -6.00 -3.83 -3.98
C ARG A 78 -5.69 -3.19 -2.63
N ASN A 79 -6.14 -1.95 -2.40
CA ASN A 79 -5.84 -1.19 -1.19
C ASN A 79 -6.98 -1.18 -0.17
N VAL A 80 -7.94 -2.12 -0.27
CA VAL A 80 -8.94 -2.33 0.78
C VAL A 80 -8.25 -2.54 2.14
N GLY A 81 -8.78 -1.93 3.18
CA GLY A 81 -8.22 -1.95 4.52
C GLY A 81 -7.10 -0.93 4.78
N ARG A 82 -6.56 -0.28 3.74
CA ARG A 82 -5.49 0.73 3.89
C ARG A 82 -6.06 2.13 4.05
N LEU A 83 -5.30 3.00 4.68
CA LEU A 83 -5.61 4.42 4.79
C LEU A 83 -5.25 5.12 3.48
N LEU A 84 -6.19 5.85 2.90
CA LEU A 84 -5.99 6.64 1.70
C LEU A 84 -6.17 8.13 1.98
N ARG A 85 -5.35 8.94 1.34
CA ARG A 85 -5.51 10.38 1.22
C ARG A 85 -5.97 10.69 -0.20
N LEU A 86 -7.19 11.20 -0.31
CA LEU A 86 -7.83 11.59 -1.56
C LEU A 86 -7.90 13.11 -1.64
N THR A 87 -7.39 13.67 -2.73
CA THR A 87 -7.66 15.06 -3.09
C THR A 87 -8.74 15.06 -4.17
N LEU A 88 -9.88 15.65 -3.87
CA LEU A 88 -10.99 15.77 -4.80
C LEU A 88 -10.78 16.93 -5.78
N ARG A 89 -11.49 16.93 -6.91
CA ARG A 89 -11.39 17.97 -7.93
C ARG A 89 -11.85 19.35 -7.43
N ASN A 90 -12.69 19.40 -6.39
CA ASN A 90 -13.10 20.63 -5.72
C ASN A 90 -12.07 21.16 -4.72
N GLY A 91 -10.89 20.53 -4.61
CA GLY A 91 -9.82 20.91 -3.68
C GLY A 91 -9.96 20.32 -2.28
N THR A 92 -11.06 19.64 -1.95
CA THR A 92 -11.24 19.00 -0.64
C THR A 92 -10.31 17.79 -0.49
N THR A 93 -9.70 17.64 0.67
CA THR A 93 -8.93 16.43 1.03
C THR A 93 -9.77 15.54 1.95
N VAL A 94 -9.83 14.25 1.64
CA VAL A 94 -10.48 13.22 2.45
C VAL A 94 -9.44 12.20 2.84
N LEU A 95 -9.32 11.95 4.14
CA LEU A 95 -8.51 10.88 4.71
C LEU A 95 -9.45 9.82 5.24
N GLY A 96 -9.29 8.57 4.80
CA GLY A 96 -10.16 7.49 5.26
C GLY A 96 -9.63 6.11 4.89
N ARG A 97 -10.05 5.12 5.64
CA ARG A 97 -9.70 3.72 5.40
C ARG A 97 -10.64 3.12 4.35
N VAL A 98 -10.08 2.43 3.38
CA VAL A 98 -10.89 1.76 2.34
C VAL A 98 -11.68 0.63 2.97
N GLY A 99 -12.99 0.77 3.04
CA GLY A 99 -13.92 -0.29 3.45
C GLY A 99 -14.25 -1.22 2.28
N SER A 100 -14.54 -0.63 1.12
CA SER A 100 -14.71 -1.38 -0.13
C SER A 100 -14.36 -0.53 -1.34
N ALA A 101 -14.05 -1.18 -2.45
CA ALA A 101 -13.80 -0.51 -3.72
C ALA A 101 -14.46 -1.27 -4.86
N GLY A 102 -15.04 -0.55 -5.81
CA GLY A 102 -15.65 -1.06 -7.03
C GLY A 102 -14.93 -0.58 -8.28
N VAL A 103 -15.59 -0.70 -9.42
CA VAL A 103 -15.05 -0.22 -10.70
C VAL A 103 -15.24 1.28 -10.92
N GLU A 104 -16.21 1.90 -10.23
CA GLU A 104 -16.58 3.32 -10.41
C GLU A 104 -16.32 4.18 -9.19
N ASP A 105 -16.28 3.57 -7.98
CA ASP A 105 -16.19 4.29 -6.72
C ASP A 105 -15.41 3.52 -5.64
N VAL A 106 -15.05 4.25 -4.59
CA VAL A 106 -14.48 3.73 -3.35
C VAL A 106 -15.33 4.17 -2.16
N VAL A 107 -15.53 3.26 -1.22
CA VAL A 107 -16.14 3.57 0.09
C VAL A 107 -15.03 3.72 1.12
N LEU A 108 -14.96 4.88 1.75
CA LEU A 108 -14.02 5.17 2.81
C LEU A 108 -14.71 5.27 4.16
N ALA A 109 -14.19 4.57 5.15
CA ALA A 109 -14.45 4.84 6.56
C ALA A 109 -13.61 6.05 6.99
N VAL A 110 -14.25 7.18 7.18
CA VAL A 110 -13.63 8.44 7.59
C VAL A 110 -13.72 8.53 9.11
N PRO A 111 -12.59 8.69 9.83
CA PRO A 111 -12.62 8.83 11.28
C PRO A 111 -13.41 10.06 11.71
N GLY A 112 -14.09 9.95 12.83
CA GLY A 112 -14.80 11.09 13.42
C GLY A 112 -13.84 12.10 14.04
N GLU A 113 -14.23 13.35 14.06
CA GLU A 113 -13.49 14.44 14.69
C GLU A 113 -14.21 14.94 15.95
N LYS A 114 -13.44 15.23 17.01
CA LYS A 114 -13.90 15.94 18.23
C LYS A 114 -15.23 15.41 18.79
N GLY A 115 -15.32 14.10 19.04
CA GLY A 115 -16.49 13.48 19.68
C GLY A 115 -17.66 13.19 18.70
N ARG A 116 -17.48 13.39 17.41
CA ARG A 116 -18.40 12.92 16.37
C ARG A 116 -18.03 11.49 15.96
N PRO A 117 -19.02 10.60 15.77
CA PRO A 117 -18.74 9.27 15.23
C PRO A 117 -18.16 9.36 13.83
N GLY A 118 -17.35 8.39 13.45
CA GLY A 118 -16.88 8.23 12.08
C GLY A 118 -18.06 8.02 11.10
N SER A 119 -17.82 8.28 9.84
CA SER A 119 -18.82 8.11 8.79
C SER A 119 -18.24 7.37 7.59
N GLU A 120 -19.10 6.66 6.86
CA GLU A 120 -18.75 6.12 5.56
C GLU A 120 -19.02 7.15 4.47
N ARG A 121 -18.09 7.27 3.52
CA ARG A 121 -18.26 8.12 2.34
C ARG A 121 -18.00 7.30 1.09
N THR A 122 -18.99 7.27 0.19
CA THR A 122 -18.80 6.77 -1.17
C THR A 122 -18.29 7.89 -2.05
N ILE A 123 -17.17 7.69 -2.72
CA ILE A 123 -16.51 8.69 -3.56
C ILE A 123 -16.32 8.13 -4.96
N PRO A 124 -17.02 8.66 -5.97
CA PRO A 124 -16.81 8.30 -7.36
C PRO A 124 -15.39 8.66 -7.81
N TYR A 125 -14.73 7.78 -8.57
CA TYR A 125 -13.38 8.08 -9.08
C TYR A 125 -13.34 9.31 -9.97
N ALA A 126 -14.45 9.66 -10.63
CA ALA A 126 -14.56 10.87 -11.42
C ALA A 126 -14.35 12.16 -10.61
N GLU A 127 -14.64 12.14 -9.30
CA GLU A 127 -14.43 13.27 -8.40
C GLU A 127 -12.99 13.35 -7.86
N VAL A 128 -12.21 12.31 -8.01
CA VAL A 128 -10.85 12.23 -7.46
C VAL A 128 -9.87 12.88 -8.42
N ALA A 129 -9.12 13.88 -7.95
CA ALA A 129 -7.98 14.46 -8.66
C ALA A 129 -6.69 13.67 -8.39
N ARG A 130 -6.49 13.24 -7.14
CA ARG A 130 -5.32 12.46 -6.71
C ARG A 130 -5.70 11.55 -5.55
N ALA A 131 -5.15 10.33 -5.55
CA ALA A 131 -5.23 9.38 -4.45
C ALA A 131 -3.86 8.78 -4.17
N VAL A 132 -3.48 8.69 -2.90
CA VAL A 132 -2.25 8.04 -2.44
C VAL A 132 -2.55 7.22 -1.19
N VAL A 133 -1.76 6.15 -1.00
CA VAL A 133 -1.78 5.42 0.27
C VAL A 133 -1.08 6.28 1.32
N ASP A 134 -1.74 6.49 2.45
CA ASP A 134 -1.15 7.17 3.60
C ASP A 134 -0.48 6.14 4.51
N VAL A 135 0.78 6.38 4.86
CA VAL A 135 1.53 5.46 5.72
C VAL A 135 1.20 5.78 7.17
N GLU A 136 0.57 4.82 7.85
CA GLU A 136 0.35 4.90 9.28
C GLU A 136 1.66 4.54 9.99
N PHE A 137 2.35 5.52 10.52
CA PHE A 137 3.40 5.25 11.50
C PHE A 137 2.70 4.96 12.82
N THR A 138 2.57 3.69 13.17
CA THR A 138 2.19 3.31 14.54
C THR A 138 3.37 3.71 15.43
N SER A 139 3.26 4.87 16.06
CA SER A 139 4.13 5.22 17.18
C SER A 139 3.77 4.22 18.28
N GLY A 140 4.52 3.15 18.36
CA GLY A 140 4.51 2.26 19.51
C GLY A 140 5.07 3.04 20.70
N HIS A 141 4.19 3.79 21.34
CA HIS A 141 4.47 4.31 22.68
C HIS A 141 4.30 3.14 23.64
N THR A 142 5.36 2.36 23.82
CA THR A 142 5.53 1.55 25.01
C THR A 142 6.04 2.48 26.09
N ASP A 143 5.11 3.15 26.78
CA ASP A 143 5.37 3.65 28.12
C ASP A 143 5.57 2.42 29.02
N SER A 144 6.81 1.98 29.11
CA SER A 144 7.25 1.15 30.22
C SER A 144 7.76 2.10 31.31
N GLU A 145 6.82 2.68 32.03
CA GLU A 145 7.08 3.18 33.36
C GLU A 145 7.13 1.97 34.30
N ASP A 146 8.30 1.42 34.50
CA ASP A 146 8.65 0.66 35.68
C ASP A 146 9.84 1.36 36.34
N ALA A 147 9.49 2.40 37.10
CA ALA A 147 10.31 2.89 38.16
C ALA A 147 10.07 2.00 39.38
N ASP A 148 10.90 1.01 39.55
CA ASP A 148 11.02 0.33 40.85
C ASP A 148 12.26 0.89 41.54
N ASP A 149 12.01 1.92 42.35
CA ASP A 149 12.94 2.53 43.29
C ASP A 149 12.97 1.61 44.50
N ALA A 150 13.89 0.66 44.51
CA ALA A 150 14.17 -0.12 45.71
C ALA A 150 15.30 0.56 46.48
N ASP A 151 14.90 1.38 47.41
CA ASP A 151 15.68 1.86 48.55
C ASP A 151 16.30 0.66 49.28
N VAL A 152 17.61 0.51 49.20
CA VAL A 152 18.34 -0.41 50.06
C VAL A 152 19.10 0.41 51.06
N ASP A 153 18.47 0.56 52.20
CA ASP A 153 19.02 1.08 53.46
C ASP A 153 20.17 0.13 53.92
N VAL A 154 21.39 0.63 53.85
CA VAL A 154 22.55 -0.04 54.44
C VAL A 154 22.80 0.58 55.80
N ALA A 155 22.30 -0.08 56.82
CA ALA A 155 22.65 0.21 58.19
C ALA A 155 24.12 -0.12 58.43
N GLU A 156 24.84 0.91 58.86
CA GLU A 156 26.18 0.86 59.48
C GLU A 156 26.07 0.33 60.91
N GLU A 157 26.80 -0.70 61.23
CA GLU A 157 27.19 -0.97 62.63
C GLU A 157 28.67 -1.37 62.73
N ALA A 158 29.36 -0.53 63.44
CA ALA A 158 30.46 -0.64 64.43
C ALA A 158 31.71 -1.44 64.09
#